data_f3cc9c6060ded9b28897f05dc2cd860b
#
_entry.id   f3cc9c6060ded9b28897f05dc2cd860b
#
_cell.length_a   1.000
_cell.length_b   1.000
_cell.length_c   1.000
_cell.angle_alpha   90.00
_cell.angle_beta   90.00
_cell.angle_gamma   90.00
#
_symmetry.space_group_name_H-M   'P 1'
#
loop_
_entity.id
_entity.type
_entity.pdbx_description
1 polymer ?
#
loop_
_entity_poly.entity_id
_entity_poly.type
_entity_poly.pdbx_seq_one_letter_code
_entity_poly.pdbx_strand_id
1 'polypeptide(L)'
;QDNAKREQLLQIIASQQAIVLCAHLHLYSVVCRDTPWGPIVQILVNSVIKDKNMLVPKNVVADYGPEFVTAHPQWQPSTLQQRMEWIDKETPHIRFFKQMDLPGYGILSINKENNKMQLEYYAAFGEKPYDTVNISELLTSN
;
A
#
# COMPACT_ATOMS: atom_id res chain seq x y z
N GLN A 1 7.01 19.17 6.74
CA GLN A 1 7.48 18.10 5.84
C GLN A 1 8.03 18.74 4.56
N ASP A 2 9.20 18.30 4.11
CA ASP A 2 9.85 18.86 2.93
C ASP A 2 9.20 18.29 1.66
N ASN A 3 8.24 19.02 1.13
CA ASN A 3 7.47 18.60 -0.06
C ASN A 3 8.37 18.41 -1.30
N ALA A 4 9.44 19.21 -1.43
CA ALA A 4 10.35 19.08 -2.56
C ALA A 4 11.09 17.74 -2.56
N LYS A 5 11.56 17.30 -1.40
CA LYS A 5 12.20 15.97 -1.26
C LYS A 5 11.22 14.82 -1.49
N ARG A 6 9.98 14.98 -1.05
CA ARG A 6 8.92 14.00 -1.33
C ARG A 6 8.71 13.86 -2.84
N GLU A 7 8.55 14.97 -3.54
CA GLU A 7 8.32 14.95 -4.99
C GLU A 7 9.53 14.39 -5.76
N GLN A 8 10.76 14.71 -5.36
CA GLN A 8 11.95 14.08 -5.93
C GLN A 8 11.99 12.57 -5.73
N LEU A 9 11.61 12.09 -4.55
CA LEU A 9 11.55 10.65 -4.28
C LEU A 9 10.48 9.98 -5.16
N LEU A 10 9.29 10.55 -5.26
CA LEU A 10 8.21 10.02 -6.10
C LEU A 10 8.65 9.99 -7.58
N GLN A 11 9.34 11.03 -8.06
CA GLN A 11 9.87 11.08 -9.42
C GLN A 11 10.86 9.93 -9.68
N ILE A 12 11.81 9.71 -8.77
CA ILE A 12 12.79 8.62 -8.91
C ILE A 12 12.10 7.27 -8.95
N ILE A 13 11.20 6.99 -8.02
CA ILE A 13 10.49 5.71 -7.94
C ILE A 13 9.67 5.48 -9.21
N ALA A 14 8.88 6.46 -9.64
CA ALA A 14 8.01 6.35 -10.81
C ALA A 14 8.80 6.19 -12.11
N SER A 15 9.86 7.00 -12.32
CA SER A 15 10.66 6.95 -13.55
C SER A 15 11.43 5.63 -13.72
N GLN A 16 11.71 4.93 -12.63
CA GLN A 16 12.35 3.62 -12.65
C GLN A 16 11.35 2.46 -12.62
N GLN A 17 10.04 2.74 -12.60
CA GLN A 17 8.99 1.74 -12.42
C GLN A 17 9.25 0.84 -11.21
N ALA A 18 9.81 1.42 -10.15
CA ALA A 18 10.19 0.68 -8.95
C ALA A 18 8.96 0.34 -8.11
N ILE A 19 8.96 -0.87 -7.56
CA ILE A 19 7.97 -1.31 -6.58
C ILE A 19 8.47 -0.96 -5.19
N VAL A 20 7.61 -0.39 -4.37
CA VAL A 20 7.89 -0.07 -2.98
C VAL A 20 7.36 -1.21 -2.09
N LEU A 21 8.25 -1.94 -1.45
CA LEU A 21 7.87 -2.95 -0.46
C LEU A 21 7.88 -2.33 0.92
N CYS A 22 6.77 -2.47 1.63
CA CYS A 22 6.57 -1.95 2.97
C CYS A 22 6.23 -3.07 3.96
N ALA A 23 6.46 -2.78 5.23
CA ALA A 23 6.09 -3.64 6.35
C ALA A 23 5.56 -2.79 7.53
N HIS A 24 5.40 -3.37 8.70
CA HIS A 24 5.12 -2.74 9.98
C HIS A 24 3.63 -2.60 10.34
N LEU A 25 2.74 -2.29 9.40
CA LEU A 25 1.32 -2.11 9.74
C LEU A 25 0.54 -3.42 9.91
N HIS A 26 1.19 -4.56 9.68
CA HIS A 26 0.57 -5.90 9.80
C HIS A 26 -0.75 -6.04 9.03
N LEU A 27 -0.78 -5.47 7.83
CA LEU A 27 -1.88 -5.55 6.87
C LEU A 27 -1.34 -6.04 5.53
N TYR A 28 -2.16 -6.76 4.77
CA TYR A 28 -1.93 -6.91 3.35
C TYR A 28 -2.54 -5.72 2.62
N SER A 29 -1.76 -5.04 1.82
CA SER A 29 -2.26 -3.95 0.98
C SER A 29 -1.46 -3.83 -0.31
N VAL A 30 -2.16 -3.53 -1.39
CA VAL A 30 -1.58 -3.13 -2.67
C VAL A 30 -2.20 -1.80 -3.07
N VAL A 31 -1.36 -0.80 -3.28
CA VAL A 31 -1.77 0.54 -3.69
C VAL A 31 -1.05 0.90 -4.98
N CYS A 32 -1.78 1.36 -5.99
CA CYS A 32 -1.20 2.03 -7.14
C CYS A 32 -1.58 3.49 -7.12
N ARG A 33 -0.57 4.35 -7.08
CA ARG A 33 -0.70 5.80 -7.09
C ARG A 33 -0.18 6.35 -8.41
N ASP A 34 -0.99 7.17 -9.07
CA ASP A 34 -0.56 7.90 -10.25
C ASP A 34 0.24 9.15 -9.86
N THR A 35 1.31 9.40 -10.60
CA THR A 35 2.13 10.61 -10.49
C THR A 35 2.36 11.21 -11.87
N PRO A 36 2.81 12.48 -11.97
CA PRO A 36 3.19 13.07 -13.25
C PRO A 36 4.30 12.34 -14.00
N TRP A 37 5.04 11.46 -13.32
CA TRP A 37 6.17 10.69 -13.87
C TRP A 37 5.87 9.22 -14.13
N GLY A 38 4.64 8.80 -13.87
CA GLY A 38 4.17 7.42 -14.00
C GLY A 38 3.58 6.86 -12.71
N PRO A 39 3.05 5.63 -12.76
CA PRO A 39 2.48 4.98 -11.60
C PRO A 39 3.56 4.51 -10.62
N ILE A 40 3.19 4.49 -9.34
CA ILE A 40 3.96 3.89 -8.25
C ILE A 40 3.12 2.79 -7.61
N VAL A 41 3.67 1.59 -7.53
CA VAL A 41 3.03 0.47 -6.84
C VAL A 41 3.71 0.26 -5.49
N GLN A 42 2.91 0.30 -4.44
CA GLN A 42 3.33 -0.02 -3.08
C GLN A 42 2.65 -1.30 -2.62
N ILE A 43 3.44 -2.22 -2.09
CA ILE A 43 2.98 -3.51 -1.55
C ILE A 43 3.33 -3.56 -0.08
N LEU A 44 2.33 -3.82 0.73
CA LEU A 44 2.46 -4.09 2.16
C LEU A 44 2.05 -5.54 2.40
N VAL A 45 2.90 -6.31 3.06
CA VAL A 45 2.61 -7.72 3.37
C VAL A 45 2.40 -7.88 4.87
N ASN A 46 1.35 -8.61 5.21
CA ASN A 46 1.00 -8.87 6.60
C ASN A 46 1.98 -9.85 7.28
N SER A 47 1.90 -9.93 8.58
CA SER A 47 2.59 -10.95 9.37
C SER A 47 1.94 -12.32 9.18
N VAL A 48 2.75 -13.37 9.13
CA VAL A 48 2.28 -14.77 9.11
C VAL A 48 1.57 -15.12 10.43
N ILE A 49 1.99 -14.49 11.52
CA ILE A 49 1.43 -14.69 12.85
C ILE A 49 0.63 -13.44 13.23
N LYS A 50 -0.64 -13.63 13.54
CA LYS A 50 -1.46 -12.55 14.09
C LYS A 50 -1.06 -12.29 15.54
N ASP A 51 -0.55 -11.10 15.81
CA ASP A 51 -0.36 -10.64 17.17
C ASP A 51 -1.72 -10.30 17.79
N LYS A 52 -2.08 -11.01 18.85
CA LYS A 52 -3.35 -10.78 19.57
C LYS A 52 -3.45 -9.39 20.20
N ASN A 53 -2.34 -8.70 20.36
CA ASN A 53 -2.28 -7.37 20.99
C ASN A 53 -2.29 -6.23 19.96
N MET A 54 -2.24 -6.52 18.67
CA MET A 54 -2.34 -5.49 17.65
C MET A 54 -3.80 -5.27 17.26
N LEU A 55 -4.32 -4.13 17.66
CA LEU A 55 -5.56 -3.57 17.11
C LEU A 55 -5.27 -3.06 15.70
N VAL A 56 -5.29 -3.98 14.75
CA VAL A 56 -5.25 -3.60 13.35
C VAL A 56 -6.69 -3.47 12.87
N PRO A 57 -7.08 -2.32 12.37
CA PRO A 57 -8.44 -2.10 11.89
C PRO A 57 -8.76 -2.99 10.70
N LYS A 58 -9.95 -3.54 10.69
CA LYS A 58 -10.38 -4.51 9.68
C LYS A 58 -10.54 -3.90 8.27
N ASN A 59 -10.87 -2.63 8.18
CA ASN A 59 -11.13 -1.93 6.92
C ASN A 59 -10.60 -0.49 6.98
N VAL A 60 -9.33 -0.30 6.74
CA VAL A 60 -8.70 1.02 6.90
C VAL A 60 -9.23 2.07 5.93
N VAL A 61 -9.74 1.70 4.76
CA VAL A 61 -10.29 2.68 3.80
C VAL A 61 -11.75 2.96 4.02
N ALA A 62 -12.53 1.95 4.43
CA ALA A 62 -13.94 2.14 4.74
C ALA A 62 -14.16 2.73 6.15
N ASP A 63 -13.21 2.49 7.06
CA ASP A 63 -13.31 2.82 8.48
C ASP A 63 -12.30 3.90 8.89
N TYR A 64 -11.94 4.82 8.01
CA TYR A 64 -11.27 6.06 8.39
C TYR A 64 -12.22 6.94 9.21
N GLY A 65 -12.78 6.32 10.25
CA GLY A 65 -13.50 7.06 11.26
C GLY A 65 -12.53 7.80 12.19
N PRO A 66 -13.04 8.82 12.90
CA PRO A 66 -12.24 9.61 13.83
C PRO A 66 -11.53 8.80 14.90
N GLU A 67 -12.11 7.69 15.32
CA GLU A 67 -11.55 6.75 16.31
C GLU A 67 -10.29 6.06 15.84
N PHE A 68 -10.08 5.98 14.52
CA PHE A 68 -8.95 5.27 13.93
C PHE A 68 -7.73 6.16 13.69
N VAL A 69 -7.97 7.41 13.38
CA VAL A 69 -6.91 8.39 13.12
C VAL A 69 -6.52 9.06 14.42
N THR A 70 -5.82 8.35 15.31
CA THR A 70 -5.34 8.96 16.54
C THR A 70 -4.33 10.05 16.24
N ALA A 71 -4.46 11.17 16.94
CA ALA A 71 -3.46 12.22 16.92
C ALA A 71 -2.19 11.74 17.64
N HIS A 72 -1.07 11.69 16.93
CA HIS A 72 0.24 11.48 17.52
C HIS A 72 1.00 12.79 17.46
N PRO A 73 1.24 13.46 18.60
CA PRO A 73 1.88 14.79 18.62
C PRO A 73 3.24 14.83 17.92
N GLN A 74 3.97 13.71 17.96
CA GLN A 74 5.27 13.58 17.28
C GLN A 74 5.20 13.30 15.79
N TRP A 75 4.04 12.96 15.25
CA TRP A 75 3.86 12.68 13.83
C TRP A 75 3.19 13.84 13.11
N GLN A 76 3.56 14.05 11.86
CA GLN A 76 2.93 15.03 11.00
C GLN A 76 2.24 14.33 9.82
N PRO A 77 1.01 14.63 9.55
CA PRO A 77 0.10 15.55 10.27
C PRO A 77 -0.33 14.99 11.64
N SER A 78 -0.47 15.86 12.63
CA SER A 78 -0.68 15.46 14.02
C SER A 78 -2.13 15.43 14.47
N THR A 79 -3.00 16.17 13.81
CA THR A 79 -4.43 16.24 14.14
C THR A 79 -5.26 15.37 13.20
N LEU A 80 -6.44 14.94 13.66
CA LEU A 80 -7.41 14.22 12.85
C LEU A 80 -7.78 14.99 11.58
N GLN A 81 -8.12 16.25 11.73
CA GLN A 81 -8.50 17.11 10.61
C GLN A 81 -7.39 17.16 9.54
N GLN A 82 -6.15 17.43 9.93
CA GLN A 82 -5.02 17.45 9.00
C GLN A 82 -4.81 16.12 8.29
N ARG A 83 -5.07 14.99 8.97
CA ARG A 83 -4.97 13.66 8.36
C ARG A 83 -6.06 13.40 7.34
N MET A 84 -7.29 13.81 7.65
CA MET A 84 -8.41 13.74 6.71
C MET A 84 -8.15 14.58 5.46
N GLU A 85 -7.67 15.81 5.62
CA GLU A 85 -7.29 16.68 4.51
C GLU A 85 -6.19 16.06 3.63
N TRP A 86 -5.25 15.31 4.23
CA TRP A 86 -4.24 14.57 3.49
C TRP A 86 -4.82 13.40 2.69
N ILE A 87 -5.74 12.65 3.28
CA ILE A 87 -6.43 11.55 2.62
C ILE A 87 -7.24 12.08 1.43
N ASP A 88 -8.01 13.13 1.64
CA ASP A 88 -8.81 13.77 0.58
C ASP A 88 -7.93 14.26 -0.57
N LYS A 89 -6.75 14.79 -0.25
CA LYS A 89 -5.77 15.23 -1.25
C LYS A 89 -5.13 14.08 -2.02
N GLU A 90 -4.86 12.94 -1.38
CA GLU A 90 -4.17 11.81 -2.02
C GLU A 90 -5.14 10.87 -2.76
N THR A 91 -6.40 10.76 -2.31
CA THR A 91 -7.41 9.86 -2.89
C THR A 91 -7.57 10.00 -4.41
N PRO A 92 -7.61 11.21 -4.99
CA PRO A 92 -7.73 11.36 -6.46
C PRO A 92 -6.56 10.78 -7.26
N HIS A 93 -5.43 10.56 -6.61
CA HIS A 93 -4.24 9.98 -7.24
C HIS A 93 -4.18 8.44 -7.10
N ILE A 94 -5.08 7.84 -6.33
CA ILE A 94 -5.07 6.39 -6.10
C ILE A 94 -5.91 5.70 -7.18
N ARG A 95 -5.23 5.06 -8.12
CA ARG A 95 -5.85 4.33 -9.22
C ARG A 95 -6.31 2.92 -8.83
N PHE A 96 -5.56 2.28 -7.94
CA PHE A 96 -5.87 0.94 -7.43
C PHE A 96 -5.60 0.89 -5.94
N PHE A 97 -6.54 0.32 -5.21
CA PHE A 97 -6.39 0.08 -3.79
C PHE A 97 -7.00 -1.26 -3.41
N LYS A 98 -6.24 -2.06 -2.71
CA LYS A 98 -6.70 -3.30 -2.10
C LYS A 98 -6.06 -3.46 -0.72
N GLN A 99 -6.87 -3.85 0.26
CA GLN A 99 -6.39 -4.07 1.62
C GLN A 99 -7.18 -5.16 2.32
N MET A 100 -6.51 -5.96 3.14
CA MET A 100 -7.11 -7.02 3.94
C MET A 100 -6.37 -7.19 5.27
N ASP A 101 -7.13 -7.45 6.33
CA ASP A 101 -6.59 -7.82 7.64
C ASP A 101 -6.64 -9.35 7.79
N LEU A 102 -5.91 -10.04 6.94
CA LEU A 102 -5.71 -11.49 7.04
C LEU A 102 -4.23 -11.76 7.24
N PRO A 103 -3.83 -12.53 8.27
CA PRO A 103 -2.45 -12.99 8.41
C PRO A 103 -2.05 -13.84 7.21
N GLY A 104 -0.82 -13.71 6.76
CA GLY A 104 -0.38 -14.47 5.61
C GLY A 104 0.97 -14.00 5.06
N TYR A 105 1.25 -14.43 3.83
CA TYR A 105 2.48 -14.08 3.13
C TYR A 105 2.20 -13.82 1.65
N GLY A 106 3.06 -13.06 1.03
CA GLY A 106 3.00 -12.76 -0.41
C GLY A 106 4.14 -13.42 -1.15
N ILE A 107 3.85 -13.91 -2.36
CA ILE A 107 4.86 -14.36 -3.33
C ILE A 107 4.81 -13.39 -4.51
N LEU A 108 5.90 -12.64 -4.72
CA LEU A 108 6.08 -11.80 -5.88
C LEU A 108 6.88 -12.56 -6.94
N SER A 109 6.21 -12.97 -8.00
CA SER A 109 6.81 -13.65 -9.15
C SER A 109 7.18 -12.65 -10.24
N ILE A 110 8.43 -12.73 -10.71
CA ILE A 110 8.95 -11.87 -11.77
C ILE A 110 9.41 -12.75 -12.94
N ASN A 111 8.73 -12.62 -14.07
CA ASN A 111 9.15 -13.28 -15.31
C ASN A 111 9.84 -12.26 -16.22
N LYS A 112 11.15 -12.40 -16.36
CA LYS A 112 12.00 -11.48 -17.14
C LYS A 112 11.81 -11.60 -18.65
N GLU A 113 11.36 -12.75 -19.14
CA GLU A 113 11.22 -12.99 -20.59
C GLU A 113 10.05 -12.21 -21.19
N ASN A 114 8.99 -12.03 -20.41
CA ASN A 114 7.78 -11.33 -20.84
C ASN A 114 7.43 -10.11 -20.00
N ASN A 115 8.35 -9.66 -19.13
CA ASN A 115 8.17 -8.53 -18.22
C ASN A 115 6.89 -8.62 -17.37
N LYS A 116 6.49 -9.83 -16.97
CA LYS A 116 5.33 -10.02 -16.13
C LYS A 116 5.73 -10.09 -14.66
N MET A 117 5.02 -9.33 -13.86
CA MET A 117 5.10 -9.37 -12.40
C MET A 117 3.73 -9.64 -11.81
N GLN A 118 3.64 -10.63 -10.95
CA GLN A 118 2.41 -11.04 -10.29
C GLN A 118 2.65 -11.20 -8.81
N LEU A 119 1.75 -10.66 -8.01
CA LEU A 119 1.72 -10.88 -6.58
C LEU A 119 0.60 -11.86 -6.25
N GLU A 120 0.94 -12.94 -5.55
CA GLU A 120 -0.01 -13.88 -4.98
C GLU A 120 0.05 -13.77 -3.46
N TYR A 121 -1.10 -13.54 -2.84
CA TYR A 121 -1.21 -13.49 -1.38
C TYR A 121 -1.88 -14.75 -0.85
N TYR A 122 -1.21 -15.40 0.08
CA TYR A 122 -1.66 -16.62 0.73
C TYR A 122 -2.08 -16.28 2.17
N ALA A 123 -3.37 -16.44 2.47
CA ALA A 123 -3.90 -16.20 3.80
C ALA A 123 -3.58 -17.37 4.72
N ALA A 124 -2.96 -17.10 5.85
CA ALA A 124 -2.58 -18.07 6.88
C ALA A 124 -1.84 -19.30 6.29
N PHE A 125 -2.43 -20.47 6.37
CA PHE A 125 -1.87 -21.73 5.88
C PHE A 125 -2.56 -22.24 4.61
N GLY A 126 -3.14 -21.32 3.83
CA GLY A 126 -3.82 -21.67 2.59
C GLY A 126 -2.87 -22.24 1.54
N GLU A 127 -3.28 -23.31 0.87
CA GLU A 127 -2.51 -23.93 -0.23
C GLU A 127 -2.72 -23.21 -1.56
N LYS A 128 -3.73 -22.37 -1.66
CA LYS A 128 -4.05 -21.58 -2.86
C LYS A 128 -3.97 -20.10 -2.53
N PRO A 129 -3.59 -19.25 -3.49
CA PRO A 129 -3.61 -17.83 -3.28
C PRO A 129 -5.04 -17.37 -2.94
N TYR A 130 -5.15 -16.60 -1.87
CA TYR A 130 -6.38 -15.92 -1.50
C TYR A 130 -6.66 -14.75 -2.42
N ASP A 131 -5.59 -14.11 -2.88
CA ASP A 131 -5.64 -12.97 -3.77
C ASP A 131 -4.49 -13.01 -4.78
N THR A 132 -4.74 -12.48 -5.96
CA THR A 132 -3.76 -12.36 -7.04
C THR A 132 -3.88 -10.99 -7.67
N VAL A 133 -2.74 -10.28 -7.77
CA VAL A 133 -2.66 -8.95 -8.36
C VAL A 133 -1.62 -8.96 -9.48
N ASN A 134 -2.00 -8.52 -10.68
CA ASN A 134 -1.08 -8.32 -11.80
C ASN A 134 -0.37 -6.97 -11.62
N ILE A 135 0.83 -7.00 -11.09
CA ILE A 135 1.62 -5.80 -10.83
C ILE A 135 2.06 -5.12 -12.13
N SER A 136 2.33 -5.88 -13.20
CA SER A 136 2.71 -5.30 -14.48
C SER A 136 1.61 -4.40 -15.06
N GLU A 137 0.34 -4.79 -14.93
CA GLU A 137 -0.78 -3.96 -15.37
C GLU A 137 -0.89 -2.67 -14.57
N LEU A 138 -0.58 -2.71 -13.27
CA LEU A 138 -0.59 -1.53 -12.44
C LEU A 138 0.55 -0.56 -12.77
N LEU A 139 1.66 -1.05 -13.31
CA LEU A 139 2.81 -0.23 -13.72
C LEU A 139 2.66 0.36 -15.12
N THR A 140 1.68 -0.06 -15.89
CA THR A 140 1.39 0.58 -17.20
C THR A 140 0.64 1.88 -17.00
N SER A 141 1.12 2.96 -17.61
CA SER A 141 0.35 4.21 -17.71
C SER A 141 -0.83 3.99 -18.67
N ASN A 142 -2.01 4.41 -18.27
CA ASN A 142 -3.13 4.50 -19.20
C ASN A 142 -2.91 5.62 -20.20
#